data_177f9cdea547626fdab7e88f3010b6ce
#
_entry.id   177f9cdea547626fdab7e88f3010b6ce
#
_cell.length_a   1.000
_cell.length_b   1.000
_cell.length_c   1.000
_cell.angle_alpha   90.00
_cell.angle_beta   90.00
_cell.angle_gamma   90.00
#
_symmetry.space_group_name_H-M   'P 1'
#
loop_
_entity.id
_entity.type
_entity.pdbx_description
1 polymer ?
#
loop_
_entity_poly.entity_id
_entity_poly.type
_entity_poly.pdbx_seq_one_letter_code
_entity_poly.pdbx_strand_id
1 'polypeptide(L)'
;NAGLSTLPGNLGNPLLMSGHNPFYIYISLLIILGGIGFPILVNFKDIILYHIRRFWRFLRTWEWDGRRFYHLYNLNTRIVLIVTFLLLVVGTAGIALFEWNASFAGMSVADKWTQAFFNASCPRTAGFSSVDLAGLSVQTLLIYLILMWIGGGSQSTAGGIKVNAFAVVVLNLVAVLRGTERVEVFGR
;
A
#
# COMPACT_ATOMS: atom_id res chain seq x y z
N ASN A 1 12.11 -6.49 4.07
CA ASN A 1 11.92 -5.81 2.77
C ASN A 1 13.22 -5.74 1.94
N ALA A 2 14.12 -6.71 2.05
CA ALA A 2 15.37 -6.69 1.28
C ALA A 2 15.23 -7.21 -0.16
N GLY A 3 14.11 -7.84 -0.50
CA GLY A 3 13.84 -8.38 -1.84
C GLY A 3 14.75 -9.52 -2.27
N LEU A 4 15.46 -10.12 -1.33
CA LEU A 4 16.36 -11.24 -1.60
C LEU A 4 15.58 -12.55 -1.57
N SER A 5 15.73 -13.35 -2.61
CA SER A 5 15.16 -14.69 -2.71
C SER A 5 16.27 -15.71 -3.01
N THR A 6 16.20 -16.86 -2.39
CA THR A 6 17.07 -17.99 -2.70
C THR A 6 16.56 -18.80 -3.88
N LEU A 7 15.35 -18.50 -4.37
CA LEU A 7 14.75 -19.18 -5.51
C LEU A 7 15.32 -18.64 -6.83
N PRO A 8 15.65 -19.51 -7.79
CA PRO A 8 16.01 -19.07 -9.13
C PRO A 8 14.82 -18.37 -9.79
N GLY A 9 15.07 -17.19 -10.38
CA GLY A 9 14.00 -16.36 -10.97
C GLY A 9 13.21 -15.53 -9.95
N ASN A 10 13.73 -15.33 -8.73
CA ASN A 10 13.08 -14.60 -7.66
C ASN A 10 11.72 -15.24 -7.32
N LEU A 11 10.63 -14.46 -7.18
CA LEU A 11 9.28 -14.98 -6.96
C LEU A 11 8.51 -15.25 -8.27
N GLY A 12 9.15 -15.10 -9.43
CA GLY A 12 8.61 -15.48 -10.75
C GLY A 12 8.79 -16.95 -11.09
N ASN A 13 9.16 -17.81 -10.14
CA ASN A 13 9.32 -19.24 -10.39
C ASN A 13 7.98 -19.87 -10.77
N PRO A 14 7.92 -20.65 -11.89
CA PRO A 14 6.68 -21.28 -12.36
C PRO A 14 5.97 -22.16 -11.32
N LEU A 15 6.74 -22.77 -10.41
CA LEU A 15 6.20 -23.57 -9.31
C LEU A 15 5.37 -22.74 -8.31
N LEU A 16 5.70 -21.46 -8.16
CA LEU A 16 4.95 -20.55 -7.29
C LEU A 16 3.80 -19.87 -8.03
N MET A 17 3.95 -19.61 -9.33
CA MET A 17 2.93 -18.91 -10.11
C MET A 17 1.67 -19.74 -10.33
N SER A 18 1.80 -21.08 -10.39
CA SER A 18 0.65 -21.96 -10.59
C SER A 18 -0.14 -22.20 -9.30
N GLY A 19 -1.23 -21.44 -9.10
CA GLY A 19 -2.21 -21.71 -8.05
C GLY A 19 -1.87 -21.23 -6.63
N HIS A 20 -0.78 -20.50 -6.42
CA HIS A 20 -0.36 -20.03 -5.09
C HIS A 20 -0.69 -18.54 -4.83
N ASN A 21 -1.84 -18.07 -5.30
CA ASN A 21 -2.32 -16.70 -5.09
C ASN A 21 -2.28 -16.24 -3.62
N PRO A 22 -2.66 -17.04 -2.61
CA PRO A 22 -2.60 -16.64 -1.21
C PRO A 22 -1.19 -16.26 -0.75
N PHE A 23 -0.15 -16.90 -1.31
CA PHE A 23 1.24 -16.60 -1.00
C PHE A 23 1.65 -15.18 -1.43
N TYR A 24 1.30 -14.79 -2.66
CA TYR A 24 1.58 -13.44 -3.16
C TYR A 24 0.82 -12.36 -2.39
N ILE A 25 -0.45 -12.62 -2.07
CA ILE A 25 -1.27 -11.72 -1.24
C ILE A 25 -0.63 -11.56 0.15
N TYR A 26 -0.21 -12.66 0.77
CA TYR A 26 0.41 -12.65 2.09
C TYR A 26 1.71 -11.82 2.09
N ILE A 27 2.59 -12.04 1.12
CA ILE A 27 3.84 -11.24 1.00
C ILE A 27 3.51 -9.76 0.74
N SER A 28 2.56 -9.45 -0.14
CA SER A 28 2.13 -8.07 -0.39
C SER A 28 1.64 -7.39 0.89
N LEU A 29 0.86 -8.07 1.71
CA LEU A 29 0.40 -7.55 3.00
C LEU A 29 1.56 -7.30 3.96
N LEU A 30 2.54 -8.20 4.04
CA LEU A 30 3.74 -7.99 4.85
C LEU A 30 4.55 -6.77 4.38
N ILE A 31 4.70 -6.58 3.06
CA ILE A 31 5.37 -5.42 2.47
C ILE A 31 4.63 -4.13 2.84
N ILE A 32 3.31 -4.12 2.69
CA ILE A 32 2.46 -2.96 3.00
C ILE A 32 2.56 -2.62 4.49
N LEU A 33 2.45 -3.61 5.38
CA LEU A 33 2.58 -3.41 6.83
C LEU A 33 3.96 -2.85 7.20
N GLY A 34 5.03 -3.38 6.61
CA GLY A 34 6.39 -2.85 6.80
C GLY A 34 6.56 -1.42 6.27
N GLY A 35 5.87 -1.09 5.17
CA GLY A 35 5.91 0.22 4.51
C GLY A 35 5.06 1.32 5.18
N ILE A 36 4.04 0.97 5.97
CA ILE A 36 3.17 1.96 6.64
C ILE A 36 3.93 2.72 7.75
N GLY A 37 4.82 2.05 8.48
CA GLY A 37 5.60 2.63 9.56
C GLY A 37 5.13 2.25 10.96
N PHE A 38 6.10 2.06 11.86
CA PHE A 38 5.87 1.55 13.20
C PHE A 38 4.88 2.38 14.05
N PRO A 39 4.95 3.72 14.08
CA PRO A 39 4.02 4.53 14.88
C PRO A 39 2.56 4.35 14.46
N ILE A 40 2.34 4.16 13.15
CA ILE A 40 1.01 3.95 12.61
C ILE A 40 0.49 2.56 12.96
N LEU A 41 1.36 1.54 12.96
CA LEU A 41 1.00 0.19 13.40
C LEU A 41 0.62 0.16 14.87
N VAL A 42 1.34 0.89 15.73
CA VAL A 42 1.00 1.02 17.16
C VAL A 42 -0.35 1.70 17.32
N ASN A 43 -0.58 2.81 16.62
CA ASN A 43 -1.87 3.51 16.66
C ASN A 43 -3.02 2.61 16.13
N PHE A 44 -2.76 1.83 15.09
CA PHE A 44 -3.74 0.88 14.55
C PHE A 44 -4.07 -0.24 15.54
N LYS A 45 -3.06 -0.76 16.25
CA LYS A 45 -3.26 -1.70 17.36
C LYS A 45 -4.18 -1.12 18.43
N ASP A 46 -3.97 0.13 18.84
CA ASP A 46 -4.78 0.78 19.87
C ASP A 46 -6.23 0.97 19.41
N ILE A 47 -6.43 1.32 18.14
CA ILE A 47 -7.74 1.41 17.51
C ILE A 47 -8.44 0.04 17.50
N ILE A 48 -7.75 -1.02 17.08
CA ILE A 48 -8.30 -2.38 17.05
C ILE A 48 -8.67 -2.84 18.48
N LEU A 49 -7.75 -2.67 19.43
CA LEU A 49 -8.00 -3.04 20.83
C LEU A 49 -9.20 -2.29 21.42
N TYR A 50 -9.34 -1.01 21.08
CA TYR A 50 -10.50 -0.23 21.48
C TYR A 50 -11.80 -0.81 20.91
N HIS A 51 -11.85 -1.13 19.61
CA HIS A 51 -13.03 -1.71 18.98
C HIS A 51 -13.35 -3.11 19.53
N ILE A 52 -12.34 -3.93 19.75
CA ILE A 52 -12.52 -5.25 20.39
C ILE A 52 -13.08 -5.10 21.80
N ARG A 53 -12.48 -4.22 22.62
CA ARG A 53 -12.96 -3.97 23.99
C ARG A 53 -14.37 -3.40 24.02
N ARG A 54 -14.71 -2.54 23.05
CA ARG A 54 -16.06 -1.99 22.87
C ARG A 54 -17.05 -3.08 22.46
N PHE A 55 -16.69 -3.95 21.54
CA PHE A 55 -17.50 -5.08 21.11
C PHE A 55 -17.75 -6.06 22.26
N TRP A 56 -16.71 -6.42 23.04
CA TRP A 56 -16.84 -7.25 24.22
C TRP A 56 -17.72 -6.60 25.29
N ARG A 57 -17.60 -5.31 25.49
CA ARG A 57 -18.44 -4.56 26.42
C ARG A 57 -19.89 -4.57 25.97
N PHE A 58 -20.15 -4.31 24.70
CA PHE A 58 -21.49 -4.38 24.10
C PHE A 58 -22.13 -5.77 24.30
N LEU A 59 -21.38 -6.84 24.07
CA LEU A 59 -21.87 -8.21 24.31
C LEU A 59 -22.20 -8.50 25.77
N ARG A 60 -21.54 -7.80 26.72
CA ARG A 60 -21.74 -8.04 28.16
C ARG A 60 -22.80 -7.12 28.79
N THR A 61 -22.93 -5.88 28.33
CA THR A 61 -23.80 -4.87 28.97
C THR A 61 -24.98 -4.46 28.10
N TRP A 62 -25.01 -4.88 26.83
CA TRP A 62 -26.04 -4.50 25.84
C TRP A 62 -26.22 -2.98 25.70
N GLU A 63 -25.33 -2.15 26.28
CA GLU A 63 -25.33 -0.69 26.19
C GLU A 63 -24.32 -0.21 25.15
N TRP A 64 -24.77 0.69 24.25
CA TRP A 64 -23.93 1.31 23.25
C TRP A 64 -23.26 2.55 23.83
N ASP A 65 -21.97 2.44 24.18
CA ASP A 65 -21.17 3.58 24.65
C ASP A 65 -20.96 4.60 23.52
N GLY A 66 -21.68 5.73 23.59
CA GLY A 66 -21.69 6.79 22.60
C GLY A 66 -20.46 7.73 22.63
N ARG A 67 -19.44 7.42 23.43
CA ARG A 67 -18.24 8.27 23.53
C ARG A 67 -17.45 8.27 22.21
N ARG A 68 -17.46 9.37 21.51
CA ARG A 68 -16.64 9.59 20.30
C ARG A 68 -15.22 10.01 20.73
N PHE A 69 -14.26 9.10 20.63
CA PHE A 69 -12.85 9.42 20.84
C PHE A 69 -12.26 10.04 19.56
N TYR A 70 -12.28 11.36 19.45
CA TYR A 70 -11.68 12.12 18.35
C TYR A 70 -10.14 12.06 18.31
N HIS A 71 -9.49 11.59 19.37
CA HIS A 71 -8.02 11.55 19.51
C HIS A 71 -7.35 10.29 18.97
N LEU A 72 -8.10 9.26 18.57
CA LEU A 72 -7.52 7.98 18.10
C LEU A 72 -6.92 8.04 16.69
N TYR A 73 -7.32 9.03 15.89
CA TYR A 73 -6.85 9.16 14.50
C TYR A 73 -5.92 10.37 14.37
N ASN A 74 -4.63 10.14 14.47
CA ASN A 74 -3.64 11.16 14.15
C ASN A 74 -3.75 11.54 12.67
N LEU A 75 -3.66 12.83 12.35
CA LEU A 75 -3.69 13.36 10.98
C LEU A 75 -2.66 12.63 10.09
N ASN A 76 -1.47 12.41 10.63
CA ASN A 76 -0.40 11.67 9.98
C ASN A 76 -0.83 10.25 9.56
N THR A 77 -1.49 9.51 10.45
CA THR A 77 -2.00 8.16 10.18
C THR A 77 -3.00 8.16 9.03
N ARG A 78 -3.93 9.12 9.02
CA ARG A 78 -4.92 9.24 7.94
C ARG A 78 -4.26 9.51 6.59
N ILE A 79 -3.34 10.48 6.54
CA ILE A 79 -2.63 10.83 5.30
C ILE A 79 -1.88 9.62 4.76
N VAL A 80 -1.08 8.95 5.60
CA VAL A 80 -0.29 7.79 5.15
C VAL A 80 -1.18 6.66 4.65
N LEU A 81 -2.27 6.34 5.35
CA LEU A 81 -3.16 5.25 4.93
C LEU A 81 -3.87 5.58 3.61
N ILE A 82 -4.40 6.81 3.47
CA ILE A 82 -5.12 7.22 2.26
C ILE A 82 -4.17 7.22 1.07
N VAL A 83 -2.99 7.85 1.19
CA VAL A 83 -2.04 7.94 0.08
C VAL A 83 -1.48 6.56 -0.27
N THR A 84 -1.17 5.72 0.73
CA THR A 84 -0.72 4.34 0.49
C THR A 84 -1.78 3.53 -0.25
N PHE A 85 -3.04 3.62 0.19
CA PHE A 85 -4.15 2.94 -0.48
C PHE A 85 -4.33 3.41 -1.92
N LEU A 86 -4.32 4.73 -2.13
CA LEU A 86 -4.46 5.32 -3.46
C LEU A 86 -3.33 4.89 -4.40
N LEU A 87 -2.07 4.92 -3.94
CA LEU A 87 -0.92 4.46 -4.73
C LEU A 87 -1.02 2.98 -5.09
N LEU A 88 -1.49 2.13 -4.17
CA LEU A 88 -1.69 0.71 -4.43
C LEU A 88 -2.81 0.49 -5.46
N VAL A 89 -3.93 1.17 -5.32
CA VAL A 89 -5.06 1.03 -6.27
C VAL A 89 -4.65 1.52 -7.66
N VAL A 90 -4.07 2.71 -7.76
CA VAL A 90 -3.63 3.28 -9.05
C VAL A 90 -2.52 2.43 -9.68
N GLY A 91 -1.54 2.00 -8.87
CA GLY A 91 -0.46 1.13 -9.34
C GLY A 91 -0.98 -0.22 -9.83
N THR A 92 -1.85 -0.87 -9.06
CA THR A 92 -2.46 -2.16 -9.44
C THR A 92 -3.29 -2.04 -10.72
N ALA A 93 -4.14 -1.02 -10.80
CA ALA A 93 -4.97 -0.78 -11.99
C ALA A 93 -4.10 -0.47 -13.22
N GLY A 94 -3.07 0.36 -13.08
CA GLY A 94 -2.17 0.70 -14.17
C GLY A 94 -1.40 -0.52 -14.69
N ILE A 95 -0.80 -1.30 -13.79
CA ILE A 95 -0.08 -2.53 -14.16
C ILE A 95 -1.04 -3.55 -14.80
N ALA A 96 -2.23 -3.74 -14.23
CA ALA A 96 -3.23 -4.63 -14.80
C ALA A 96 -3.63 -4.20 -16.21
N LEU A 97 -3.84 -2.89 -16.46
CA LEU A 97 -4.23 -2.39 -17.77
C LEU A 97 -3.16 -2.63 -18.85
N PHE A 98 -1.89 -2.37 -18.53
CA PHE A 98 -0.82 -2.47 -19.53
C PHE A 98 -0.30 -3.89 -19.72
N GLU A 99 -0.30 -4.72 -18.67
CA GLU A 99 0.24 -6.07 -18.73
C GLU A 99 -0.81 -7.17 -18.94
N TRP A 100 -2.09 -6.81 -19.06
CA TRP A 100 -3.20 -7.77 -19.14
C TRP A 100 -3.05 -8.80 -20.26
N ASN A 101 -2.61 -8.34 -21.42
CA ASN A 101 -2.41 -9.17 -22.62
C ASN A 101 -0.91 -9.35 -22.98
N ALA A 102 0.00 -8.80 -22.18
CA ALA A 102 1.44 -8.93 -22.33
C ALA A 102 1.98 -9.97 -21.35
N SER A 103 2.63 -9.53 -20.26
CA SER A 103 3.27 -10.42 -19.29
C SER A 103 2.28 -11.35 -18.55
N PHE A 104 1.01 -10.96 -18.44
CA PHE A 104 -0.03 -11.77 -17.80
C PHE A 104 -0.84 -12.61 -18.80
N ALA A 105 -0.44 -12.68 -20.06
CA ALA A 105 -1.13 -13.49 -21.06
C ALA A 105 -1.15 -14.98 -20.63
N GLY A 106 -2.32 -15.63 -20.76
CA GLY A 106 -2.48 -17.03 -20.37
C GLY A 106 -2.78 -17.30 -18.90
N MET A 107 -2.70 -16.29 -18.01
CA MET A 107 -3.07 -16.43 -16.60
C MET A 107 -4.59 -16.32 -16.41
N SER A 108 -5.11 -16.92 -15.34
CA SER A 108 -6.51 -16.73 -14.95
C SER A 108 -6.77 -15.27 -14.52
N VAL A 109 -8.01 -14.82 -14.56
CA VAL A 109 -8.37 -13.44 -14.15
C VAL A 109 -7.97 -13.18 -12.69
N ALA A 110 -8.14 -14.16 -11.81
CA ALA A 110 -7.75 -14.04 -10.40
C ALA A 110 -6.22 -13.91 -10.24
N ASP A 111 -5.45 -14.68 -11.04
CA ASP A 111 -3.98 -14.61 -11.02
C ASP A 111 -3.50 -13.25 -11.53
N LYS A 112 -4.09 -12.74 -12.63
CA LYS A 112 -3.75 -11.41 -13.18
C LYS A 112 -3.90 -10.30 -12.15
N TRP A 113 -5.01 -10.27 -11.43
CA TRP A 113 -5.23 -9.27 -10.37
C TRP A 113 -4.26 -9.44 -9.20
N THR A 114 -4.01 -10.68 -8.79
CA THR A 114 -3.06 -10.98 -7.71
C THR A 114 -1.64 -10.56 -8.09
N GLN A 115 -1.21 -10.87 -9.32
CA GLN A 115 0.10 -10.48 -9.82
C GLN A 115 0.22 -8.96 -10.00
N ALA A 116 -0.81 -8.29 -10.49
CA ALA A 116 -0.83 -6.83 -10.60
C ALA A 116 -0.71 -6.16 -9.22
N PHE A 117 -1.44 -6.66 -8.21
CA PHE A 117 -1.37 -6.16 -6.83
C PHE A 117 0.00 -6.40 -6.19
N PHE A 118 0.56 -7.60 -6.38
CA PHE A 118 1.90 -7.92 -5.90
C PHE A 118 2.95 -7.01 -6.54
N ASN A 119 2.92 -6.87 -7.85
CA ASN A 119 3.86 -6.03 -8.60
C ASN A 119 3.67 -4.53 -8.36
N ALA A 120 2.50 -4.07 -7.89
CA ALA A 120 2.30 -2.70 -7.42
C ALA A 120 2.87 -2.47 -6.01
N SER A 121 2.89 -3.52 -5.17
CA SER A 121 3.41 -3.44 -3.80
C SER A 121 4.93 -3.50 -3.75
N CYS A 122 5.57 -4.30 -4.61
CA CYS A 122 7.00 -4.59 -4.60
C CYS A 122 7.91 -3.38 -4.90
N PRO A 123 7.61 -2.49 -5.87
CA PRO A 123 8.46 -1.34 -6.17
C PRO A 123 8.60 -0.37 -5.01
N ARG A 124 7.65 -0.39 -4.06
CA ARG A 124 7.69 0.45 -2.86
C ARG A 124 8.67 -0.10 -1.82
N THR A 125 9.91 -0.39 -2.28
CA THR A 125 11.11 -0.77 -1.49
C THR A 125 11.15 -2.21 -0.97
N ALA A 126 10.40 -3.14 -1.55
CA ALA A 126 10.55 -4.56 -1.23
C ALA A 126 11.59 -5.27 -2.13
N GLY A 127 11.68 -4.89 -3.40
CA GLY A 127 12.66 -5.45 -4.33
C GLY A 127 12.34 -6.85 -4.86
N PHE A 128 11.19 -7.42 -4.52
CA PHE A 128 10.74 -8.68 -5.13
C PHE A 128 10.15 -8.44 -6.52
N SER A 129 10.29 -9.41 -7.40
CA SER A 129 9.64 -9.43 -8.70
C SER A 129 9.06 -10.81 -8.97
N SER A 130 7.84 -10.87 -9.51
CA SER A 130 7.21 -12.10 -9.98
C SER A 130 7.25 -12.23 -11.51
N VAL A 131 7.60 -11.16 -12.20
CA VAL A 131 7.76 -11.10 -13.66
C VAL A 131 9.16 -10.60 -14.01
N ASP A 132 9.65 -10.95 -15.17
CA ASP A 132 10.91 -10.42 -15.68
C ASP A 132 10.72 -8.93 -16.02
N LEU A 133 11.47 -8.07 -15.33
CA LEU A 133 11.42 -6.62 -15.53
C LEU A 133 11.83 -6.22 -16.96
N ALA A 134 12.68 -7.01 -17.62
CA ALA A 134 13.10 -6.75 -18.99
C ALA A 134 11.97 -6.98 -20.02
N GLY A 135 10.99 -7.81 -19.67
CA GLY A 135 9.82 -8.10 -20.51
C GLY A 135 8.64 -7.17 -20.29
N LEU A 136 8.70 -6.23 -19.34
CA LEU A 136 7.59 -5.32 -19.05
C LEU A 136 7.47 -4.22 -20.11
N SER A 137 6.24 -3.77 -20.34
CA SER A 137 5.97 -2.62 -21.20
C SER A 137 6.60 -1.33 -20.63
N VAL A 138 6.98 -0.39 -21.52
CA VAL A 138 7.56 0.90 -21.13
C VAL A 138 6.63 1.68 -20.18
N GLN A 139 5.31 1.59 -20.41
CA GLN A 139 4.29 2.22 -19.58
C GLN A 139 4.31 1.66 -18.15
N THR A 140 4.42 0.35 -18.00
CA THR A 140 4.55 -0.31 -16.70
C THR A 140 5.84 0.08 -16.01
N LEU A 141 6.96 0.17 -16.74
CA LEU A 141 8.24 0.63 -16.18
C LEU A 141 8.16 2.07 -15.66
N LEU A 142 7.43 2.97 -16.33
CA LEU A 142 7.19 4.32 -15.83
C LEU A 142 6.39 4.32 -14.52
N ILE A 143 5.35 3.47 -14.43
CA ILE A 143 4.59 3.28 -13.17
C ILE A 143 5.52 2.77 -12.05
N TYR A 144 6.37 1.79 -12.36
CA TYR A 144 7.37 1.28 -11.41
C TYR A 144 8.29 2.38 -10.90
N LEU A 145 8.83 3.22 -11.79
CA LEU A 145 9.70 4.35 -11.41
C LEU A 145 8.98 5.32 -10.45
N ILE A 146 7.73 5.67 -10.74
CA ILE A 146 6.93 6.54 -9.86
C ILE A 146 6.71 5.88 -8.50
N LEU A 147 6.34 4.60 -8.48
CA LEU A 147 6.10 3.85 -7.24
C LEU A 147 7.39 3.64 -6.44
N MET A 148 8.54 3.48 -7.09
CA MET A 148 9.85 3.39 -6.43
C MET A 148 10.27 4.73 -5.80
N TRP A 149 9.94 5.84 -6.47
CA TRP A 149 10.27 7.19 -5.98
C TRP A 149 9.45 7.56 -4.73
N ILE A 150 8.15 7.18 -4.71
CA ILE A 150 7.26 7.39 -3.57
C ILE A 150 7.35 6.17 -2.64
N GLY A 151 8.20 6.27 -1.62
CA GLY A 151 8.45 5.20 -0.65
C GLY A 151 7.32 4.97 0.34
N GLY A 152 7.69 4.55 1.55
CA GLY A 152 6.74 4.30 2.64
C GLY A 152 6.50 5.48 3.57
N GLY A 153 5.76 5.23 4.64
CA GLY A 153 5.51 6.19 5.71
C GLY A 153 6.77 6.56 6.48
N SER A 154 6.67 7.61 7.30
CA SER A 154 7.74 7.99 8.22
C SER A 154 7.98 6.87 9.24
N GLN A 155 9.26 6.62 9.57
CA GLN A 155 9.68 5.54 10.47
C GLN A 155 9.22 4.14 10.01
N SER A 156 9.15 3.92 8.70
CA SER A 156 8.95 2.63 8.06
C SER A 156 10.28 2.02 7.62
N THR A 157 10.27 0.74 7.27
CA THR A 157 11.42 0.06 6.66
C THR A 157 11.65 0.46 5.20
N ALA A 158 10.77 1.26 4.63
CA ALA A 158 10.81 1.69 3.24
C ALA A 158 11.73 2.90 3.04
N GLY A 159 12.48 2.91 1.93
CA GLY A 159 13.28 4.04 1.42
C GLY A 159 12.43 5.08 0.68
N GLY A 160 13.07 5.85 -0.19
CA GLY A 160 12.41 6.84 -1.06
C GLY A 160 11.87 8.08 -0.33
N ILE A 161 11.16 8.94 -1.10
CA ILE A 161 10.46 10.09 -0.53
C ILE A 161 9.32 9.58 0.35
N LYS A 162 9.31 10.01 1.60
CA LYS A 162 8.26 9.57 2.54
C LYS A 162 6.88 10.03 2.08
N VAL A 163 5.89 9.14 2.20
CA VAL A 163 4.49 9.40 1.81
C VAL A 163 3.96 10.69 2.43
N ASN A 164 4.36 11.01 3.66
CA ASN A 164 3.95 12.26 4.33
C ASN A 164 4.50 13.50 3.63
N ALA A 165 5.78 13.50 3.25
CA ALA A 165 6.40 14.61 2.52
C ALA A 165 5.74 14.78 1.14
N PHE A 166 5.53 13.68 0.43
CA PHE A 166 4.83 13.68 -0.85
C PHE A 166 3.41 14.23 -0.72
N ALA A 167 2.65 13.79 0.29
CA ALA A 167 1.30 14.29 0.55
C ALA A 167 1.27 15.80 0.82
N VAL A 168 2.21 16.31 1.62
CA VAL A 168 2.31 17.76 1.91
C VAL A 168 2.60 18.55 0.65
N VAL A 169 3.52 18.06 -0.21
CA VAL A 169 3.82 18.71 -1.50
C VAL A 169 2.58 18.77 -2.40
N VAL A 170 1.86 17.66 -2.53
CA VAL A 170 0.62 17.61 -3.35
C VAL A 170 -0.45 18.52 -2.78
N LEU A 171 -0.65 18.54 -1.46
CA LEU A 171 -1.64 19.40 -0.82
C LEU A 171 -1.29 20.88 -0.97
N ASN A 172 -0.01 21.26 -0.83
CA ASN A 172 0.45 22.62 -1.11
C ASN A 172 0.21 23.01 -2.57
N LEU A 173 0.54 22.13 -3.51
CA LEU A 173 0.30 22.39 -4.93
C LEU A 173 -1.19 22.63 -5.21
N VAL A 174 -2.06 21.78 -4.65
CA VAL A 174 -3.53 21.95 -4.80
C VAL A 174 -4.00 23.25 -4.15
N ALA A 175 -3.48 23.64 -2.99
CA ALA A 175 -3.84 24.90 -2.33
C ALA A 175 -3.43 26.11 -3.17
N VAL A 176 -2.22 26.12 -3.74
CA VAL A 176 -1.74 27.17 -4.64
C VAL A 176 -2.62 27.26 -5.89
N LEU A 177 -2.95 26.12 -6.51
CA LEU A 177 -3.82 26.10 -7.69
C LEU A 177 -5.25 26.59 -7.39
N ARG A 178 -5.71 26.44 -6.16
CA ARG A 178 -7.02 26.93 -5.68
C ARG A 178 -6.99 28.37 -5.18
N GLY A 179 -5.82 29.00 -5.14
CA GLY A 179 -5.65 30.37 -4.64
C GLY A 179 -5.91 30.53 -3.14
N THR A 180 -5.75 29.44 -2.35
CA THR A 180 -5.92 29.48 -0.90
C THR A 180 -4.58 29.70 -0.22
N GLU A 181 -4.51 30.71 0.68
CA GLU A 181 -3.27 31.03 1.41
C GLU A 181 -2.93 29.99 2.50
N ARG A 182 -3.87 29.16 2.88
CA ARG A 182 -3.69 28.15 3.94
C ARG A 182 -4.05 26.76 3.43
N VAL A 183 -3.21 25.81 3.77
CA VAL A 183 -3.47 24.39 3.50
C VAL A 183 -4.31 23.84 4.65
N GLU A 184 -5.62 23.78 4.47
CA GLU A 184 -6.52 23.14 5.42
C GLU A 184 -6.71 21.67 5.03
N VAL A 185 -6.34 20.78 5.92
CA VAL A 185 -6.49 19.33 5.73
C VAL A 185 -7.45 18.79 6.79
N PHE A 186 -8.57 18.23 6.33
CA PHE A 186 -9.62 17.67 7.19
C PHE A 186 -10.23 18.67 8.20
N GLY A 187 -10.34 19.98 7.82
CA GLY A 187 -10.93 21.01 8.66
C GLY A 187 -10.03 21.46 9.83
N ARG A 188 -8.72 21.34 9.65
CA ARG A 188 -7.69 21.84 10.57
C ARG A 188 -6.58 22.52 9.81
#